data_28187d6841cf9366f15ab09b3f6f4141
#
_entry.id   28187d6841cf9366f15ab09b3f6f4141
#
_cell.length_a   1.000
_cell.length_b   1.000
_cell.length_c   1.000
_cell.angle_alpha   90.00
_cell.angle_beta   90.00
_cell.angle_gamma   90.00
#
_symmetry.space_group_name_H-M   'P 1'
#
loop_
_entity.id
_entity.type
_entity.pdbx_description
1 polymer ?
#
loop_
_entity_poly.entity_id
_entity_poly.type
_entity_poly.pdbx_seq_one_letter_code
_entity_poly.pdbx_strand_id
1 'polypeptide(L)'
;DGPSILEYINETIDENELRNNILLNHKVSSSNWNSNKSIWELEIKEKDKIKNMTCNFLFLCGGYYSYTKPHNPSFKNQDAFTGEIIHPQFWTDEINYHNKKVAVIGSGATAITIVPAIAEKAEHVSMIQRSPTYVVSGPSEDSINKFLRKFLPTKLTYFLIRWKNILWQSFTFSMARRYPERTKNKILELIKDELGSDYDTEKHFTPSYKPWDQRICLVPDSDLFNAIKNKKASVVTDTITEFQSDGILLTSGKKVQADIIITATGIALNSLNDINVSIDNQIINPNDRLTYKGMMLSGIPNFAISFGYVNASWTLRADLTCEYVCRLINLMDKKGVSCCKPIELSLIHI
;
A
#
# COMPACT_ATOMS: atom_id res chain seq x y z
N ASP A 1 -11.50 7.29 -8.32
CA ASP A 1 -11.56 5.84 -8.48
C ASP A 1 -10.40 5.30 -9.30
N GLY A 2 -10.27 3.97 -9.42
CA GLY A 2 -9.18 3.34 -10.16
C GLY A 2 -9.16 3.67 -11.65
N PRO A 3 -10.29 3.61 -12.36
CA PRO A 3 -10.39 4.01 -13.76
C PRO A 3 -9.87 5.42 -14.03
N SER A 4 -10.25 6.42 -13.23
CA SER A 4 -9.79 7.81 -13.39
C SER A 4 -8.28 7.96 -13.19
N ILE A 5 -7.66 7.15 -12.30
CA ILE A 5 -6.21 7.15 -12.13
C ILE A 5 -5.53 6.56 -13.36
N LEU A 6 -6.07 5.46 -13.89
CA LEU A 6 -5.53 4.83 -15.10
C LEU A 6 -5.65 5.74 -16.33
N GLU A 7 -6.77 6.44 -16.49
CA GLU A 7 -6.98 7.44 -17.53
C GLU A 7 -5.93 8.56 -17.45
N TYR A 8 -5.78 9.16 -16.26
CA TYR A 8 -4.75 10.19 -16.01
C TYR A 8 -3.32 9.72 -16.36
N ILE A 9 -2.97 8.46 -16.02
CA ILE A 9 -1.65 7.90 -16.37
C ILE A 9 -1.52 7.78 -17.88
N ASN A 10 -2.55 7.28 -18.57
CA ASN A 10 -2.53 7.16 -20.04
C ASN A 10 -2.44 8.52 -20.73
N GLU A 11 -3.22 9.51 -20.30
CA GLU A 11 -3.13 10.89 -20.79
C GLU A 11 -1.72 11.44 -20.62
N THR A 12 -1.12 11.27 -19.43
CA THR A 12 0.26 11.71 -19.16
C THR A 12 1.28 11.06 -20.10
N ILE A 13 1.13 9.76 -20.36
CA ILE A 13 2.00 9.03 -21.30
C ILE A 13 1.87 9.60 -22.71
N ASP A 14 0.64 9.87 -23.16
CA ASP A 14 0.37 10.36 -24.51
C ASP A 14 0.80 11.83 -24.68
N GLU A 15 0.49 12.70 -23.73
CA GLU A 15 0.89 14.10 -23.73
C GLU A 15 2.42 14.30 -23.77
N ASN A 16 3.17 13.37 -23.21
CA ASN A 16 4.64 13.41 -23.20
C ASN A 16 5.30 12.46 -24.20
N GLU A 17 4.53 11.88 -25.12
CA GLU A 17 5.02 10.99 -26.20
C GLU A 17 5.84 9.78 -25.69
N LEU A 18 5.50 9.24 -24.49
CA LEU A 18 6.31 8.22 -23.80
C LEU A 18 6.02 6.79 -24.27
N ARG A 19 4.96 6.53 -25.05
CA ARG A 19 4.54 5.15 -25.39
C ARG A 19 5.65 4.31 -26.04
N ASN A 20 6.45 4.91 -26.91
CA ASN A 20 7.54 4.22 -27.59
C ASN A 20 8.71 3.83 -26.66
N ASN A 21 8.77 4.43 -25.47
CA ASN A 21 9.78 4.18 -24.46
C ASN A 21 9.33 3.13 -23.43
N ILE A 22 8.07 2.69 -23.49
CA ILE A 22 7.49 1.71 -22.57
C ILE A 22 7.46 0.34 -23.23
N LEU A 23 8.25 -0.58 -22.68
CA LEU A 23 8.31 -1.97 -23.16
C LEU A 23 7.44 -2.85 -22.26
N LEU A 24 6.23 -3.16 -22.71
CA LEU A 24 5.33 -4.08 -22.02
C LEU A 24 5.76 -5.54 -22.20
N ASN A 25 5.38 -6.42 -21.28
CA ASN A 25 5.74 -7.83 -21.26
C ASN A 25 7.26 -8.10 -21.17
N HIS A 26 8.02 -7.13 -20.67
CA HIS A 26 9.45 -7.22 -20.45
C HIS A 26 9.74 -7.27 -18.94
N LYS A 27 10.03 -8.46 -18.41
CA LYS A 27 10.37 -8.64 -16.99
C LYS A 27 11.89 -8.70 -16.83
N VAL A 28 12.47 -7.73 -16.12
CA VAL A 28 13.89 -7.80 -15.71
C VAL A 28 14.03 -8.91 -14.67
N SER A 29 14.86 -9.90 -14.93
CA SER A 29 15.14 -11.05 -14.06
C SER A 29 16.46 -10.89 -13.29
N SER A 30 17.45 -10.31 -13.94
CA SER A 30 18.74 -10.00 -13.30
C SER A 30 19.32 -8.68 -13.81
N SER A 31 20.15 -8.06 -12.99
CA SER A 31 20.92 -6.87 -13.32
C SER A 31 22.32 -6.98 -12.73
N ASN A 32 23.34 -6.80 -13.56
CA ASN A 32 24.71 -6.84 -13.14
C ASN A 32 25.42 -5.53 -13.49
N TRP A 33 25.96 -4.85 -12.50
CA TRP A 33 26.83 -3.70 -12.75
C TRP A 33 28.19 -4.16 -13.19
N ASN A 34 28.63 -3.68 -14.36
CA ASN A 34 29.97 -3.92 -14.89
C ASN A 34 30.84 -2.70 -14.60
N SER A 35 31.73 -2.82 -13.61
CA SER A 35 32.57 -1.71 -13.15
C SER A 35 33.57 -1.22 -14.23
N ASN A 36 34.03 -2.10 -15.10
CA ASN A 36 34.97 -1.72 -16.17
C ASN A 36 34.31 -0.86 -17.25
N LYS A 37 33.02 -1.13 -17.55
CA LYS A 37 32.26 -0.41 -18.56
C LYS A 37 31.41 0.71 -17.99
N SER A 38 31.23 0.76 -16.67
CA SER A 38 30.31 1.69 -15.96
C SER A 38 28.88 1.62 -16.49
N ILE A 39 28.35 0.41 -16.68
CA ILE A 39 26.98 0.16 -17.15
C ILE A 39 26.32 -0.98 -16.39
N TRP A 40 25.00 -0.97 -16.35
CA TRP A 40 24.17 -2.11 -15.96
C TRP A 40 23.92 -3.02 -17.17
N GLU A 41 24.18 -4.30 -17.02
CA GLU A 41 23.82 -5.37 -17.95
C GLU A 41 22.58 -6.07 -17.42
N LEU A 42 21.47 -6.05 -18.19
CA LEU A 42 20.15 -6.53 -17.78
C LEU A 42 19.78 -7.77 -18.53
N GLU A 43 19.26 -8.78 -17.84
CA GLU A 43 18.58 -9.91 -18.45
C GLU A 43 17.07 -9.72 -18.33
N ILE A 44 16.39 -9.75 -19.46
CA ILE A 44 14.97 -9.46 -19.59
C ILE A 44 14.26 -10.69 -20.15
N LYS A 45 13.21 -11.12 -19.48
CA LYS A 45 12.30 -12.16 -19.97
C LYS A 45 11.17 -11.51 -20.75
N GLU A 46 11.10 -11.85 -22.03
CA GLU A 46 10.02 -11.49 -22.95
C GLU A 46 9.30 -12.78 -23.39
N LYS A 47 8.18 -13.11 -22.72
CA LYS A 47 7.53 -14.43 -22.84
C LYS A 47 8.55 -15.56 -22.52
N ASP A 48 8.83 -16.42 -23.50
CA ASP A 48 9.77 -17.55 -23.39
C ASP A 48 11.20 -17.22 -23.85
N LYS A 49 11.47 -15.96 -24.20
CA LYS A 49 12.79 -15.54 -24.71
C LYS A 49 13.52 -14.72 -23.66
N ILE A 50 14.83 -14.90 -23.63
CA ILE A 50 15.74 -14.06 -22.85
C ILE A 50 16.38 -13.05 -23.78
N LYS A 51 16.35 -11.77 -23.40
CA LYS A 51 16.93 -10.64 -24.11
C LYS A 51 17.87 -9.90 -23.19
N ASN A 52 19.03 -9.52 -23.70
CA ASN A 52 19.98 -8.70 -22.96
C ASN A 52 19.85 -7.22 -23.38
N MET A 53 19.85 -6.35 -22.40
CA MET A 53 19.86 -4.89 -22.57
C MET A 53 20.91 -4.27 -21.65
N THR A 54 21.31 -3.05 -21.94
CA THR A 54 22.21 -2.28 -21.07
C THR A 54 21.61 -0.92 -20.77
N CYS A 55 21.95 -0.36 -19.60
CA CYS A 55 21.62 1.01 -19.25
C CYS A 55 22.72 1.64 -18.38
N ASN A 56 22.79 2.96 -18.40
CA ASN A 56 23.76 3.71 -17.61
C ASN A 56 23.29 3.94 -16.16
N PHE A 57 21.98 3.95 -15.93
CA PHE A 57 21.38 4.13 -14.62
C PHE A 57 20.16 3.22 -14.46
N LEU A 58 20.08 2.48 -13.36
CA LEU A 58 18.97 1.60 -13.05
C LEU A 58 18.09 2.22 -11.95
N PHE A 59 16.86 2.59 -12.32
CA PHE A 59 15.90 3.15 -11.39
C PHE A 59 14.69 2.23 -11.23
N LEU A 60 14.56 1.58 -10.07
CA LEU A 60 13.47 0.66 -9.78
C LEU A 60 12.24 1.42 -9.27
N CYS A 61 11.16 1.37 -10.02
CA CYS A 61 9.88 2.00 -9.70
C CYS A 61 8.74 1.00 -9.48
N GLY A 62 9.03 -0.29 -9.33
CA GLY A 62 8.04 -1.36 -9.16
C GLY A 62 7.42 -1.45 -7.77
N GLY A 63 7.78 -0.57 -6.84
CA GLY A 63 7.35 -0.66 -5.44
C GLY A 63 8.14 -1.71 -4.65
N TYR A 64 7.60 -2.15 -3.51
CA TYR A 64 8.27 -3.14 -2.64
C TYR A 64 7.37 -4.32 -2.24
N TYR A 65 6.31 -4.54 -2.98
CA TYR A 65 5.43 -5.68 -2.76
C TYR A 65 5.61 -6.72 -3.86
N SER A 66 5.45 -8.00 -3.49
CA SER A 66 5.43 -9.08 -4.46
C SER A 66 4.14 -9.04 -5.28
N TYR A 67 4.27 -9.12 -6.60
CA TYR A 67 3.13 -9.24 -7.51
C TYR A 67 2.62 -10.68 -7.64
N THR A 68 3.43 -11.66 -7.23
CA THR A 68 3.17 -13.09 -7.44
C THR A 68 2.89 -13.85 -6.15
N LYS A 69 3.29 -13.31 -5.00
CA LYS A 69 3.15 -13.99 -3.71
C LYS A 69 2.41 -13.11 -2.72
N PRO A 70 1.21 -13.50 -2.26
CA PRO A 70 0.50 -12.81 -1.18
C PRO A 70 1.18 -13.12 0.16
N HIS A 71 0.95 -12.29 1.15
CA HIS A 71 1.20 -12.66 2.54
C HIS A 71 0.00 -13.48 3.03
N ASN A 72 0.09 -14.79 2.88
CA ASN A 72 -0.99 -15.70 3.27
C ASN A 72 -0.51 -16.60 4.41
N PRO A 73 -0.85 -16.30 5.67
CA PRO A 73 -0.53 -17.17 6.79
C PRO A 73 -1.24 -18.52 6.64
N SER A 74 -0.61 -19.58 7.09
CA SER A 74 -1.22 -20.89 7.14
C SER A 74 -2.24 -20.96 8.27
N PHE A 75 -3.46 -21.37 7.97
CA PHE A 75 -4.52 -21.62 8.94
C PHE A 75 -4.70 -23.12 9.13
N LYS A 76 -4.91 -23.55 10.38
CA LYS A 76 -5.15 -24.96 10.69
C LYS A 76 -6.42 -25.45 9.99
N ASN A 77 -6.37 -26.64 9.40
CA ASN A 77 -7.46 -27.25 8.65
C ASN A 77 -8.02 -26.41 7.49
N GLN A 78 -7.18 -25.59 6.85
CA GLN A 78 -7.62 -24.70 5.76
C GLN A 78 -8.29 -25.48 4.62
N ASP A 79 -7.80 -26.68 4.31
CA ASP A 79 -8.33 -27.55 3.26
C ASP A 79 -9.67 -28.21 3.61
N ALA A 80 -10.11 -28.14 4.87
CA ALA A 80 -11.42 -28.63 5.28
C ALA A 80 -12.57 -27.69 4.86
N PHE A 81 -12.27 -26.44 4.55
CA PHE A 81 -13.28 -25.50 4.10
C PHE A 81 -13.74 -25.82 2.68
N THR A 82 -15.07 -25.99 2.51
CA THR A 82 -15.64 -26.42 1.24
C THR A 82 -15.98 -25.27 0.29
N GLY A 83 -15.98 -24.04 0.80
CA GLY A 83 -16.19 -22.83 0.02
C GLY A 83 -14.92 -22.32 -0.63
N GLU A 84 -14.99 -21.14 -1.19
CA GLU A 84 -13.87 -20.48 -1.87
C GLU A 84 -13.02 -19.65 -0.91
N ILE A 85 -11.69 -19.80 -0.99
CA ILE A 85 -10.72 -18.96 -0.25
C ILE A 85 -10.00 -18.06 -1.23
N ILE A 86 -10.14 -16.74 -1.05
CA ILE A 86 -9.67 -15.72 -1.99
C ILE A 86 -8.68 -14.79 -1.28
N HIS A 87 -7.54 -14.52 -1.91
CA HIS A 87 -6.68 -13.42 -1.50
C HIS A 87 -6.97 -12.19 -2.37
N PRO A 88 -7.20 -11.00 -1.80
CA PRO A 88 -7.60 -9.79 -2.55
C PRO A 88 -6.65 -9.38 -3.67
N GLN A 89 -5.37 -9.73 -3.58
CA GLN A 89 -4.38 -9.48 -4.63
C GLN A 89 -4.73 -10.17 -5.96
N PHE A 90 -5.50 -11.27 -5.90
CA PHE A 90 -5.91 -12.06 -7.06
C PHE A 90 -7.42 -11.99 -7.30
N TRP A 91 -8.02 -10.87 -6.95
CA TRP A 91 -9.45 -10.63 -7.20
C TRP A 91 -9.74 -10.63 -8.69
N THR A 92 -10.79 -11.35 -9.09
CA THR A 92 -11.30 -11.39 -10.46
C THR A 92 -12.78 -11.03 -10.47
N ASP A 93 -13.27 -10.55 -11.62
CA ASP A 93 -14.68 -10.21 -11.79
C ASP A 93 -15.62 -11.42 -11.79
N GLU A 94 -15.05 -12.64 -11.87
CA GLU A 94 -15.80 -13.90 -11.86
C GLU A 94 -16.26 -14.32 -10.45
N ILE A 95 -15.70 -13.68 -9.40
CA ILE A 95 -16.01 -14.01 -8.00
C ILE A 95 -17.46 -13.62 -7.70
N ASN A 96 -18.30 -14.62 -7.50
CA ASN A 96 -19.70 -14.41 -7.18
C ASN A 96 -19.96 -14.46 -5.67
N TYR A 97 -20.09 -13.31 -5.05
CA TYR A 97 -20.42 -13.16 -3.62
C TYR A 97 -21.86 -12.68 -3.35
N HIS A 98 -22.71 -12.62 -4.39
CA HIS A 98 -24.12 -12.19 -4.25
C HIS A 98 -24.90 -13.15 -3.36
N ASN A 99 -25.60 -12.59 -2.36
CA ASN A 99 -26.39 -13.32 -1.38
C ASN A 99 -25.63 -14.44 -0.66
N LYS A 100 -24.29 -14.29 -0.51
CA LYS A 100 -23.43 -15.21 0.23
C LYS A 100 -22.97 -14.61 1.55
N LYS A 101 -22.69 -15.48 2.52
CA LYS A 101 -22.01 -15.10 3.76
C LYS A 101 -20.52 -15.06 3.50
N VAL A 102 -19.90 -13.89 3.71
CA VAL A 102 -18.49 -13.68 3.44
C VAL A 102 -17.74 -13.40 4.74
N ALA A 103 -16.67 -14.14 4.99
CA ALA A 103 -15.75 -13.87 6.09
C ALA A 103 -14.50 -13.17 5.55
N VAL A 104 -14.18 -11.96 6.02
CA VAL A 104 -12.97 -11.20 5.66
C VAL A 104 -12.00 -11.24 6.82
N ILE A 105 -10.83 -11.87 6.63
CA ILE A 105 -9.80 -12.00 7.67
C ILE A 105 -8.82 -10.84 7.53
N GLY A 106 -8.81 -9.95 8.51
CA GLY A 106 -7.92 -8.78 8.56
C GLY A 106 -8.60 -7.53 9.09
N SER A 107 -7.81 -6.55 9.48
CA SER A 107 -8.27 -5.22 9.94
C SER A 107 -7.50 -4.08 9.27
N GLY A 108 -6.66 -4.37 8.29
CA GLY A 108 -5.89 -3.38 7.55
C GLY A 108 -6.71 -2.66 6.48
N ALA A 109 -6.07 -1.75 5.74
CA ALA A 109 -6.72 -0.94 4.70
C ALA A 109 -7.52 -1.78 3.70
N THR A 110 -7.02 -2.94 3.29
CA THR A 110 -7.70 -3.84 2.35
C THR A 110 -9.02 -4.34 2.92
N ALA A 111 -9.02 -4.85 4.17
CA ALA A 111 -10.24 -5.35 4.81
C ALA A 111 -11.27 -4.22 4.99
N ILE A 112 -10.83 -3.07 5.49
CA ILE A 112 -11.67 -1.88 5.72
C ILE A 112 -12.35 -1.39 4.43
N THR A 113 -11.67 -1.51 3.28
CA THR A 113 -12.21 -1.11 1.98
C THR A 113 -13.11 -2.18 1.36
N ILE A 114 -12.73 -3.46 1.47
CA ILE A 114 -13.47 -4.56 0.84
C ILE A 114 -14.81 -4.80 1.57
N VAL A 115 -14.83 -4.74 2.90
CA VAL A 115 -16.03 -5.06 3.70
C VAL A 115 -17.26 -4.23 3.27
N PRO A 116 -17.23 -2.89 3.22
CA PRO A 116 -18.39 -2.12 2.79
C PRO A 116 -18.76 -2.38 1.31
N ALA A 117 -17.76 -2.50 0.42
CA ALA A 117 -18.00 -2.73 -1.00
C ALA A 117 -18.72 -4.05 -1.27
N ILE A 118 -18.36 -5.13 -0.55
CA ILE A 118 -19.01 -6.44 -0.72
C ILE A 118 -20.37 -6.47 -0.01
N ALA A 119 -20.50 -5.77 1.13
CA ALA A 119 -21.71 -5.75 1.94
C ALA A 119 -22.95 -5.23 1.19
N GLU A 120 -22.76 -4.48 0.10
CA GLU A 120 -23.86 -4.03 -0.75
C GLU A 120 -24.64 -5.19 -1.37
N LYS A 121 -23.95 -6.29 -1.75
CA LYS A 121 -24.52 -7.40 -2.53
C LYS A 121 -24.49 -8.74 -1.79
N ALA A 122 -23.62 -8.89 -0.81
CA ALA A 122 -23.55 -10.08 0.02
C ALA A 122 -24.77 -10.19 0.95
N GLU A 123 -25.07 -11.41 1.42
CA GLU A 123 -26.05 -11.64 2.48
C GLU A 123 -25.58 -10.96 3.77
N HIS A 124 -24.33 -11.27 4.18
CA HIS A 124 -23.68 -10.70 5.35
C HIS A 124 -22.16 -10.80 5.21
N VAL A 125 -21.43 -9.79 5.71
CA VAL A 125 -19.97 -9.77 5.74
C VAL A 125 -19.48 -9.76 7.19
N SER A 126 -18.70 -10.77 7.59
CA SER A 126 -18.06 -10.85 8.90
C SER A 126 -16.58 -10.46 8.79
N MET A 127 -16.19 -9.28 9.30
CA MET A 127 -14.78 -8.88 9.39
C MET A 127 -14.16 -9.51 10.63
N ILE A 128 -13.23 -10.44 10.47
CA ILE A 128 -12.55 -11.15 11.55
C ILE A 128 -11.18 -10.52 11.74
N GLN A 129 -10.91 -10.02 12.93
CA GLN A 129 -9.65 -9.38 13.27
C GLN A 129 -9.07 -9.92 14.58
N ARG A 130 -7.77 -10.13 14.62
CA ARG A 130 -7.06 -10.51 15.86
C ARG A 130 -6.90 -9.32 16.80
N SER A 131 -6.65 -8.15 16.25
CA SER A 131 -6.49 -6.89 16.97
C SER A 131 -7.10 -5.76 16.15
N PRO A 132 -7.74 -4.78 16.81
CA PRO A 132 -8.28 -3.60 16.13
C PRO A 132 -7.20 -2.72 15.49
N THR A 133 -7.64 -1.90 14.52
CA THR A 133 -6.87 -0.77 13.98
C THR A 133 -7.64 0.51 14.21
N TYR A 134 -6.94 1.68 14.19
CA TYR A 134 -7.63 2.96 14.20
C TYR A 134 -8.33 3.21 12.86
N VAL A 135 -9.61 3.54 12.96
CA VAL A 135 -10.45 3.85 11.80
C VAL A 135 -11.08 5.22 12.01
N VAL A 136 -11.02 6.07 11.02
CA VAL A 136 -11.59 7.43 11.05
C VAL A 136 -12.43 7.64 9.80
N SER A 137 -13.64 8.13 9.96
CA SER A 137 -14.47 8.55 8.84
C SER A 137 -14.07 9.94 8.35
N GLY A 138 -14.17 10.14 7.06
CA GLY A 138 -13.97 11.45 6.43
C GLY A 138 -14.68 11.54 5.09
N PRO A 139 -15.00 12.76 4.64
CA PRO A 139 -15.67 12.94 3.37
C PRO A 139 -14.78 12.50 2.21
N SER A 140 -15.36 11.81 1.23
CA SER A 140 -14.69 11.40 -0.01
C SER A 140 -14.26 12.59 -0.87
N GLU A 141 -14.96 13.72 -0.73
CA GLU A 141 -14.72 14.94 -1.49
C GLU A 141 -14.50 16.16 -0.59
N ASP A 142 -13.51 16.97 -0.93
CA ASP A 142 -13.22 18.23 -0.23
C ASP A 142 -14.20 19.33 -0.63
N SER A 143 -15.18 19.63 0.24
CA SER A 143 -16.20 20.65 0.02
C SER A 143 -15.61 22.06 -0.19
N ILE A 144 -14.47 22.37 0.46
CA ILE A 144 -13.78 23.65 0.30
C ILE A 144 -13.20 23.73 -1.12
N ASN A 145 -12.62 22.62 -1.62
CA ASN A 145 -12.12 22.54 -2.99
C ASN A 145 -13.26 22.78 -4.00
N LYS A 146 -14.42 22.09 -3.82
CA LYS A 146 -15.58 22.29 -4.68
C LYS A 146 -16.08 23.75 -4.68
N PHE A 147 -16.10 24.36 -3.51
CA PHE A 147 -16.51 25.77 -3.37
C PHE A 147 -15.52 26.72 -4.08
N LEU A 148 -14.22 26.59 -3.80
CA LEU A 148 -13.22 27.49 -4.36
C LEU A 148 -13.10 27.37 -5.88
N ARG A 149 -13.28 26.18 -6.46
CA ARG A 149 -13.27 25.97 -7.91
C ARG A 149 -14.36 26.73 -8.66
N LYS A 150 -15.42 27.16 -7.99
CA LYS A 150 -16.50 27.97 -8.60
C LYS A 150 -16.07 29.43 -8.82
N PHE A 151 -15.11 29.92 -8.05
CA PHE A 151 -14.75 31.35 -8.02
C PHE A 151 -13.30 31.63 -8.39
N LEU A 152 -12.42 30.65 -8.29
CA LEU A 152 -10.98 30.84 -8.48
C LEU A 152 -10.44 29.98 -9.64
N PRO A 153 -9.40 30.46 -10.34
CA PRO A 153 -8.71 29.65 -11.34
C PRO A 153 -8.14 28.37 -10.74
N THR A 154 -8.13 27.30 -11.53
CA THR A 154 -7.72 25.94 -11.09
C THR A 154 -6.34 25.92 -10.42
N LYS A 155 -5.35 26.64 -10.97
CA LYS A 155 -3.98 26.70 -10.40
C LYS A 155 -3.94 27.33 -9.00
N LEU A 156 -4.71 28.40 -8.79
CA LEU A 156 -4.79 29.06 -7.49
C LEU A 156 -5.53 28.22 -6.48
N THR A 157 -6.66 27.63 -6.88
CA THR A 157 -7.41 26.67 -6.04
C THR A 157 -6.53 25.51 -5.61
N TYR A 158 -5.80 24.90 -6.55
CA TYR A 158 -4.87 23.81 -6.25
C TYR A 158 -3.82 24.24 -5.22
N PHE A 159 -3.19 25.40 -5.39
CA PHE A 159 -2.20 25.92 -4.45
C PHE A 159 -2.77 26.10 -3.04
N LEU A 160 -3.94 26.74 -2.91
CA LEU A 160 -4.58 27.00 -1.61
C LEU A 160 -4.98 25.69 -0.91
N ILE A 161 -5.61 24.75 -1.64
CA ILE A 161 -6.04 23.48 -1.09
C ILE A 161 -4.84 22.61 -0.72
N ARG A 162 -3.79 22.59 -1.54
CA ARG A 162 -2.55 21.87 -1.21
C ARG A 162 -1.96 22.35 0.12
N TRP A 163 -1.80 23.66 0.31
CA TRP A 163 -1.25 24.21 1.55
C TRP A 163 -2.18 24.01 2.74
N LYS A 164 -3.49 24.18 2.56
CA LYS A 164 -4.47 23.84 3.59
C LYS A 164 -4.28 22.39 4.07
N ASN A 165 -4.20 21.43 3.15
CA ASN A 165 -4.07 20.02 3.48
C ASN A 165 -2.73 19.70 4.13
N ILE A 166 -1.62 20.28 3.65
CA ILE A 166 -0.29 20.10 4.27
C ILE A 166 -0.30 20.59 5.73
N LEU A 167 -0.79 21.81 5.96
CA LEU A 167 -0.83 22.41 7.29
C LEU A 167 -1.77 21.63 8.22
N TRP A 168 -2.94 21.24 7.73
CA TRP A 168 -3.89 20.46 8.50
C TRP A 168 -3.36 19.07 8.89
N GLN A 169 -2.78 18.34 7.93
CA GLN A 169 -2.19 17.03 8.22
C GLN A 169 -0.99 17.14 9.16
N SER A 170 -0.13 18.14 8.97
CA SER A 170 1.01 18.35 9.87
C SER A 170 0.56 18.71 11.28
N PHE A 171 -0.47 19.56 11.41
CA PHE A 171 -1.06 19.92 12.69
C PHE A 171 -1.69 18.70 13.39
N THR A 172 -2.56 17.97 12.71
CA THR A 172 -3.24 16.78 13.26
C THR A 172 -2.25 15.68 13.65
N PHE A 173 -1.22 15.45 12.82
CA PHE A 173 -0.14 14.52 13.15
C PHE A 173 0.63 14.97 14.41
N SER A 174 1.03 16.24 14.48
CA SER A 174 1.77 16.78 15.61
C SER A 174 0.95 16.72 16.91
N MET A 175 -0.34 17.03 16.82
CA MET A 175 -1.27 16.91 17.95
C MET A 175 -1.45 15.47 18.40
N ALA A 176 -1.58 14.53 17.49
CA ALA A 176 -1.70 13.11 17.79
C ALA A 176 -0.44 12.56 18.48
N ARG A 177 0.74 12.98 18.04
CA ARG A 177 2.02 12.57 18.65
C ARG A 177 2.23 13.20 20.03
N ARG A 178 1.80 14.46 20.21
CA ARG A 178 1.97 15.19 21.47
C ARG A 178 0.95 14.80 22.53
N TYR A 179 -0.29 14.48 22.13
CA TYR A 179 -1.40 14.16 23.01
C TYR A 179 -2.09 12.86 22.59
N PRO A 180 -1.39 11.71 22.60
CA PRO A 180 -1.89 10.46 22.04
C PRO A 180 -3.20 9.98 22.69
N GLU A 181 -3.33 10.08 24.02
CA GLU A 181 -4.54 9.63 24.72
C GLU A 181 -5.77 10.51 24.39
N ARG A 182 -5.57 11.83 24.25
CA ARG A 182 -6.67 12.72 23.83
C ARG A 182 -7.10 12.40 22.39
N THR A 183 -6.13 12.14 21.51
CA THR A 183 -6.43 11.77 20.12
C THR A 183 -7.14 10.42 20.04
N LYS A 184 -6.67 9.42 20.80
CA LYS A 184 -7.34 8.12 20.94
C LYS A 184 -8.80 8.28 21.38
N ASN A 185 -9.02 9.01 22.48
CA ASN A 185 -10.36 9.21 23.01
C ASN A 185 -11.27 9.92 22.02
N LYS A 186 -10.73 10.92 21.28
CA LYS A 186 -11.52 11.63 20.25
C LYS A 186 -11.89 10.72 19.08
N ILE A 187 -10.97 9.85 18.63
CA ILE A 187 -11.27 8.86 17.60
C ILE A 187 -12.37 7.91 18.06
N LEU A 188 -12.29 7.40 19.28
CA LEU A 188 -13.30 6.48 19.84
C LEU A 188 -14.66 7.16 20.03
N GLU A 189 -14.67 8.42 20.45
CA GLU A 189 -15.89 9.24 20.52
C GLU A 189 -16.56 9.35 19.13
N LEU A 190 -15.80 9.70 18.10
CA LEU A 190 -16.32 9.77 16.73
C LEU A 190 -16.89 8.44 16.25
N ILE A 191 -16.25 7.31 16.59
CA ILE A 191 -16.77 5.98 16.22
C ILE A 191 -18.06 5.66 17.01
N LYS A 192 -18.14 6.06 18.30
CA LYS A 192 -19.37 5.91 19.09
C LYS A 192 -20.52 6.75 18.53
N ASP A 193 -20.23 7.96 18.07
CA ASP A 193 -21.23 8.81 17.40
C ASP A 193 -21.76 8.16 16.12
N GLU A 194 -20.89 7.45 15.39
CA GLU A 194 -21.28 6.72 14.18
C GLU A 194 -22.08 5.45 14.47
N LEU A 195 -21.64 4.61 15.40
CA LEU A 195 -22.21 3.27 15.62
C LEU A 195 -23.26 3.20 16.73
N GLY A 196 -23.36 4.25 17.55
CA GLY A 196 -24.21 4.29 18.75
C GLY A 196 -23.51 3.80 20.01
N SER A 197 -24.07 4.21 21.17
CA SER A 197 -23.50 3.91 22.51
C SER A 197 -23.51 2.42 22.84
N ASP A 198 -24.41 1.64 22.26
CA ASP A 198 -24.60 0.22 22.54
C ASP A 198 -23.59 -0.68 21.80
N TYR A 199 -22.84 -0.13 20.84
CA TYR A 199 -21.80 -0.87 20.13
C TYR A 199 -20.52 -0.97 20.97
N ASP A 200 -19.95 -2.18 21.07
CA ASP A 200 -18.70 -2.44 21.81
C ASP A 200 -17.47 -1.91 21.07
N THR A 201 -17.35 -0.57 21.04
CA THR A 201 -16.24 0.13 20.39
C THR A 201 -14.90 -0.17 21.08
N GLU A 202 -14.92 -0.45 22.38
CA GLU A 202 -13.70 -0.75 23.12
C GLU A 202 -13.07 -2.04 22.61
N LYS A 203 -13.87 -3.07 22.42
CA LYS A 203 -13.42 -4.36 21.91
C LYS A 203 -13.02 -4.31 20.44
N HIS A 204 -13.80 -3.61 19.61
CA HIS A 204 -13.70 -3.74 18.16
C HIS A 204 -12.89 -2.64 17.46
N PHE A 205 -12.71 -1.49 18.12
CA PHE A 205 -12.05 -0.32 17.51
C PHE A 205 -10.99 0.34 18.41
N THR A 206 -10.57 -0.30 19.50
CA THR A 206 -9.55 0.24 20.40
C THR A 206 -8.23 -0.52 20.26
N PRO A 207 -7.29 -0.03 19.43
CA PRO A 207 -5.96 -0.60 19.30
C PRO A 207 -5.15 -0.47 20.59
N SER A 208 -4.21 -1.40 20.80
CA SER A 208 -3.26 -1.37 21.92
C SER A 208 -2.10 -0.37 21.74
N TYR A 209 -1.91 0.14 20.52
CA TYR A 209 -0.87 1.11 20.17
C TYR A 209 -1.42 2.54 20.09
N LYS A 210 -0.52 3.54 20.11
CA LYS A 210 -0.90 4.95 20.04
C LYS A 210 -1.24 5.36 18.60
N PRO A 211 -2.11 6.38 18.41
CA PRO A 211 -2.37 6.92 17.07
C PRO A 211 -1.07 7.32 16.37
N TRP A 212 -0.94 6.93 15.09
CA TRP A 212 0.24 7.11 14.25
C TRP A 212 1.50 6.30 14.62
N ASP A 213 1.46 5.40 15.61
CA ASP A 213 2.49 4.36 15.72
C ASP A 213 2.35 3.34 14.59
N GLN A 214 1.10 3.13 14.16
CA GLN A 214 0.76 2.42 12.94
C GLN A 214 -0.23 3.29 12.14
N ARG A 215 -0.56 2.84 10.93
CA ARG A 215 -1.46 3.56 10.03
C ARG A 215 -2.86 3.72 10.63
N ILE A 216 -3.44 4.91 10.49
CA ILE A 216 -4.86 5.17 10.73
C ILE A 216 -5.58 4.93 9.39
N CYS A 217 -6.60 4.07 9.38
CA CYS A 217 -7.41 3.79 8.21
C CYS A 217 -8.50 4.86 8.05
N LEU A 218 -8.61 5.41 6.84
CA LEU A 218 -9.67 6.35 6.50
C LEU A 218 -10.81 5.59 5.82
N VAL A 219 -12.03 5.83 6.30
CA VAL A 219 -13.29 5.31 5.77
C VAL A 219 -14.02 6.44 5.05
N PRO A 220 -14.18 6.40 3.72
CA PRO A 220 -14.89 7.44 2.99
C PRO A 220 -16.39 7.41 3.31
N ASP A 221 -16.96 8.60 3.60
CA ASP A 221 -18.39 8.79 3.81
C ASP A 221 -19.05 7.80 4.78
N SER A 222 -18.27 7.32 5.79
CA SER A 222 -18.71 6.34 6.81
C SER A 222 -19.20 5.00 6.24
N ASP A 223 -18.75 4.58 5.06
CA ASP A 223 -19.27 3.40 4.35
C ASP A 223 -19.20 2.12 5.20
N LEU A 224 -18.08 1.83 5.87
CA LEU A 224 -17.95 0.71 6.79
C LEU A 224 -18.93 0.80 7.98
N PHE A 225 -19.03 1.97 8.59
CA PHE A 225 -19.94 2.17 9.72
C PHE A 225 -21.39 2.04 9.30
N ASN A 226 -21.74 2.50 8.11
CA ASN A 226 -23.06 2.34 7.52
C ASN A 226 -23.38 0.85 7.25
N ALA A 227 -22.42 0.08 6.73
CA ALA A 227 -22.59 -1.36 6.55
C ALA A 227 -22.85 -2.08 7.88
N ILE A 228 -22.17 -1.68 8.96
CA ILE A 228 -22.37 -2.23 10.32
C ILE A 228 -23.73 -1.82 10.88
N LYS A 229 -24.11 -0.55 10.84
CA LYS A 229 -25.41 -0.04 11.29
C LYS A 229 -26.58 -0.74 10.61
N ASN A 230 -26.45 -0.97 9.32
CA ASN A 230 -27.46 -1.64 8.51
C ASN A 230 -27.45 -3.17 8.69
N LYS A 231 -26.62 -3.72 9.59
CA LYS A 231 -26.47 -5.16 9.86
C LYS A 231 -26.03 -5.98 8.63
N LYS A 232 -25.50 -5.33 7.61
CA LYS A 232 -24.90 -5.95 6.44
C LYS A 232 -23.48 -6.43 6.69
N ALA A 233 -22.79 -5.80 7.65
CA ALA A 233 -21.48 -6.24 8.12
C ALA A 233 -21.42 -6.34 9.65
N SER A 234 -20.50 -7.14 10.15
CA SER A 234 -20.18 -7.26 11.58
C SER A 234 -18.67 -7.36 11.79
N VAL A 235 -18.18 -6.85 12.93
CA VAL A 235 -16.79 -7.01 13.33
C VAL A 235 -16.68 -8.07 14.41
N VAL A 236 -15.77 -8.99 14.23
CA VAL A 236 -15.47 -10.07 15.17
C VAL A 236 -14.00 -9.97 15.57
N THR A 237 -13.75 -9.56 16.82
CA THR A 237 -12.38 -9.45 17.36
C THR A 237 -12.07 -10.69 18.17
N ASP A 238 -11.33 -11.61 17.57
CA ASP A 238 -10.93 -12.89 18.15
C ASP A 238 -9.81 -13.54 17.31
N THR A 239 -9.19 -14.57 17.86
CA THR A 239 -8.17 -15.36 17.18
C THR A 239 -8.80 -16.58 16.49
N ILE A 240 -8.34 -16.89 15.29
CA ILE A 240 -8.78 -18.07 14.55
C ILE A 240 -8.10 -19.31 15.10
N THR A 241 -8.90 -20.31 15.47
CA THR A 241 -8.41 -21.62 15.90
C THR A 241 -8.17 -22.54 14.70
N GLU A 242 -9.18 -22.68 13.85
CA GLU A 242 -9.10 -23.52 12.65
C GLU A 242 -10.23 -23.20 11.66
N PHE A 243 -10.08 -23.64 10.43
CA PHE A 243 -11.15 -23.63 9.45
C PHE A 243 -11.97 -24.91 9.57
N GLN A 244 -13.25 -24.81 9.30
CA GLN A 244 -14.21 -25.90 9.25
C GLN A 244 -14.90 -25.93 7.88
N SER A 245 -15.62 -26.99 7.58
CA SER A 245 -16.26 -27.19 6.25
C SER A 245 -17.15 -26.00 5.82
N ASP A 246 -17.79 -25.30 6.75
CA ASP A 246 -18.78 -24.24 6.52
C ASP A 246 -18.42 -22.92 7.22
N GLY A 247 -17.15 -22.69 7.54
CA GLY A 247 -16.71 -21.44 8.15
C GLY A 247 -15.44 -21.52 9.01
N ILE A 248 -15.36 -20.64 9.99
CA ILE A 248 -14.17 -20.44 10.81
C ILE A 248 -14.52 -20.59 12.29
N LEU A 249 -13.78 -21.45 13.00
CA LEU A 249 -13.86 -21.60 14.46
C LEU A 249 -12.87 -20.63 15.11
N LEU A 250 -13.35 -19.87 16.08
CA LEU A 250 -12.58 -18.90 16.85
C LEU A 250 -12.19 -19.46 18.22
N THR A 251 -11.21 -18.85 18.86
CA THR A 251 -10.71 -19.29 20.18
C THR A 251 -11.76 -19.18 21.28
N SER A 252 -12.70 -18.24 21.18
CA SER A 252 -13.85 -18.15 22.09
C SER A 252 -14.84 -19.31 21.96
N GLY A 253 -14.66 -20.21 21.01
CA GLY A 253 -15.63 -21.25 20.66
C GLY A 253 -16.73 -20.78 19.71
N LYS A 254 -16.78 -19.47 19.37
CA LYS A 254 -17.71 -18.92 18.39
C LYS A 254 -17.35 -19.41 16.99
N LYS A 255 -18.36 -19.84 16.23
CA LYS A 255 -18.22 -20.16 14.81
C LYS A 255 -18.75 -19.02 13.95
N VAL A 256 -17.96 -18.62 12.96
CA VAL A 256 -18.35 -17.68 11.91
C VAL A 256 -18.65 -18.49 10.64
N GLN A 257 -19.91 -18.57 10.27
CA GLN A 257 -20.33 -19.23 9.03
C GLN A 257 -19.90 -18.40 7.83
N ALA A 258 -19.42 -19.05 6.78
CA ALA A 258 -19.03 -18.40 5.54
C ALA A 258 -19.17 -19.34 4.35
N ASP A 259 -19.62 -18.80 3.22
CA ASP A 259 -19.59 -19.44 1.90
C ASP A 259 -18.29 -19.09 1.17
N ILE A 260 -17.72 -17.90 1.49
CA ILE A 260 -16.46 -17.39 0.95
C ILE A 260 -15.60 -16.85 2.09
N ILE A 261 -14.32 -17.17 2.07
CA ILE A 261 -13.33 -16.58 2.98
C ILE A 261 -12.36 -15.71 2.18
N ILE A 262 -12.21 -14.44 2.58
CA ILE A 262 -11.28 -13.50 1.97
C ILE A 262 -10.13 -13.27 2.94
N THR A 263 -8.90 -13.65 2.55
CA THR A 263 -7.70 -13.49 3.36
C THR A 263 -7.05 -12.13 3.11
N ALA A 264 -7.61 -11.06 3.70
CA ALA A 264 -7.06 -9.71 3.65
C ALA A 264 -5.87 -9.54 4.62
N THR A 265 -4.95 -10.49 4.61
CA THR A 265 -3.86 -10.67 5.60
C THR A 265 -2.58 -9.92 5.24
N GLY A 266 -2.59 -9.18 4.15
CA GLY A 266 -1.48 -8.33 3.71
C GLY A 266 -0.78 -8.82 2.45
N ILE A 267 0.27 -8.13 2.06
CA ILE A 267 1.04 -8.37 0.84
C ILE A 267 2.49 -8.69 1.24
N ALA A 268 3.12 -9.66 0.58
CA ALA A 268 4.50 -10.02 0.86
C ALA A 268 5.46 -8.92 0.38
N LEU A 269 6.45 -8.60 1.21
CA LEU A 269 7.49 -7.63 0.86
C LEU A 269 8.47 -8.24 -0.14
N ASN A 270 8.84 -7.44 -1.14
CA ASN A 270 9.83 -7.79 -2.16
C ASN A 270 10.51 -6.51 -2.68
N SER A 271 11.52 -6.05 -1.98
CA SER A 271 12.15 -4.75 -2.20
C SER A 271 12.84 -4.58 -3.55
N LEU A 272 13.23 -5.68 -4.20
CA LEU A 272 13.91 -5.68 -5.49
C LEU A 272 13.07 -6.30 -6.62
N ASN A 273 11.78 -6.55 -6.40
CA ASN A 273 10.85 -7.07 -7.42
C ASN A 273 11.30 -8.39 -8.09
N ASP A 274 11.88 -9.32 -7.32
CA ASP A 274 12.49 -10.57 -7.80
C ASP A 274 13.68 -10.37 -8.77
N ILE A 275 14.28 -9.17 -8.81
CA ILE A 275 15.46 -8.89 -9.63
C ILE A 275 16.72 -9.31 -8.84
N ASN A 276 17.53 -10.19 -9.42
CA ASN A 276 18.84 -10.50 -8.88
C ASN A 276 19.80 -9.37 -9.21
N VAL A 277 20.15 -8.55 -8.22
CA VAL A 277 21.07 -7.43 -8.38
C VAL A 277 22.49 -7.87 -8.01
N SER A 278 23.47 -7.63 -8.90
CA SER A 278 24.88 -7.96 -8.68
C SER A 278 25.80 -6.81 -9.12
N ILE A 279 27.02 -6.83 -8.60
CA ILE A 279 28.13 -5.96 -9.01
C ILE A 279 29.30 -6.88 -9.35
N ASP A 280 29.82 -6.79 -10.58
CA ASP A 280 30.89 -7.63 -11.08
C ASP A 280 30.63 -9.13 -10.79
N ASN A 281 29.40 -9.57 -11.02
CA ASN A 281 28.85 -10.91 -10.76
C ASN A 281 28.76 -11.33 -9.28
N GLN A 282 28.95 -10.42 -8.34
CA GLN A 282 28.72 -10.68 -6.92
C GLN A 282 27.32 -10.20 -6.52
N ILE A 283 26.47 -11.14 -6.08
CA ILE A 283 25.07 -10.84 -5.67
C ILE A 283 25.08 -9.90 -4.47
N ILE A 284 24.22 -8.89 -4.54
CA ILE A 284 24.02 -7.89 -3.49
C ILE A 284 22.83 -8.28 -2.62
N ASN A 285 23.05 -8.34 -1.30
CA ASN A 285 21.96 -8.38 -0.34
C ASN A 285 21.59 -6.95 0.08
N PRO A 286 20.37 -6.45 -0.25
CA PRO A 286 19.97 -5.10 0.11
C PRO A 286 19.89 -4.87 1.63
N ASN A 287 19.69 -5.93 2.44
CA ASN A 287 19.61 -5.82 3.90
C ASN A 287 20.95 -5.45 4.55
N ASP A 288 22.06 -5.64 3.85
CA ASP A 288 23.41 -5.33 4.33
C ASP A 288 23.86 -3.91 3.92
N ARG A 289 22.93 -3.10 3.40
CA ARG A 289 23.22 -1.78 2.84
C ARG A 289 22.47 -0.66 3.55
N LEU A 290 23.16 0.44 3.77
CA LEU A 290 22.53 1.66 4.25
C LEU A 290 21.79 2.38 3.13
N THR A 291 20.69 3.02 3.49
CA THR A 291 19.86 3.76 2.53
C THR A 291 20.23 5.24 2.55
N TYR A 292 20.73 5.75 1.43
CA TYR A 292 20.95 7.18 1.24
C TYR A 292 19.66 7.86 0.79
N LYS A 293 19.22 8.87 1.56
CA LYS A 293 17.97 9.63 1.33
C LYS A 293 16.73 8.75 1.12
N GLY A 294 16.78 7.49 1.58
CA GLY A 294 15.69 6.54 1.41
C GLY A 294 15.41 6.12 -0.04
N MET A 295 16.38 6.25 -0.95
CA MET A 295 16.21 5.92 -2.36
C MET A 295 17.42 5.25 -3.01
N MET A 296 18.63 5.42 -2.50
CA MET A 296 19.83 4.76 -3.03
C MET A 296 20.43 3.88 -1.94
N LEU A 297 21.10 2.80 -2.33
CA LEU A 297 21.77 1.88 -1.42
C LEU A 297 23.27 2.11 -1.43
N SER A 298 23.91 2.08 -0.25
CA SER A 298 25.35 2.30 -0.11
C SER A 298 26.16 1.29 -0.95
N GLY A 299 27.16 1.78 -1.65
CA GLY A 299 28.07 0.98 -2.47
C GLY A 299 27.50 0.49 -3.80
N ILE A 300 26.24 0.77 -4.14
CA ILE A 300 25.65 0.36 -5.42
C ILE A 300 25.72 1.53 -6.41
N PRO A 301 26.44 1.38 -7.53
CA PRO A 301 26.61 2.46 -8.52
C PRO A 301 25.36 2.69 -9.35
N ASN A 302 25.07 3.95 -9.70
CA ASN A 302 24.02 4.35 -10.65
C ASN A 302 22.68 3.62 -10.42
N PHE A 303 22.27 3.53 -9.16
CA PHE A 303 21.10 2.74 -8.74
C PHE A 303 20.22 3.54 -7.81
N ALA A 304 18.93 3.52 -8.05
CA ALA A 304 17.94 4.09 -7.16
C ALA A 304 16.67 3.22 -7.11
N ILE A 305 15.91 3.38 -6.02
CA ILE A 305 14.62 2.71 -5.82
C ILE A 305 13.60 3.77 -5.39
N SER A 306 12.42 3.77 -6.00
CA SER A 306 11.31 4.61 -5.56
C SER A 306 10.58 3.91 -4.42
N PHE A 307 10.72 4.46 -3.21
CA PHE A 307 9.93 4.08 -2.04
C PHE A 307 9.00 5.21 -1.62
N GLY A 308 7.81 4.85 -1.16
CA GLY A 308 6.87 5.78 -0.55
C GLY A 308 7.11 5.98 0.94
N TYR A 309 6.21 6.72 1.57
CA TYR A 309 6.13 6.83 3.02
C TYR A 309 5.34 5.65 3.61
N VAL A 310 5.66 5.25 4.83
CA VAL A 310 4.94 4.18 5.53
C VAL A 310 3.52 4.65 5.93
N ASN A 311 3.39 5.90 6.41
CA ASN A 311 2.16 6.43 6.99
C ASN A 311 1.60 7.65 6.21
N ALA A 312 2.00 7.84 4.94
CA ALA A 312 1.52 8.92 4.09
C ALA A 312 1.41 8.43 2.64
N SER A 313 0.88 9.29 1.75
CA SER A 313 0.76 8.96 0.33
C SER A 313 2.14 8.71 -0.30
N TRP A 314 2.23 7.63 -1.05
CA TRP A 314 3.44 7.25 -1.80
C TRP A 314 3.84 8.25 -2.85
N THR A 315 2.86 8.85 -3.53
CA THR A 315 3.07 9.80 -4.62
C THR A 315 3.92 10.99 -4.18
N LEU A 316 3.74 11.48 -2.95
CA LEU A 316 4.51 12.61 -2.42
C LEU A 316 6.01 12.34 -2.40
N ARG A 317 6.41 11.13 -2.00
CA ARG A 317 7.82 10.76 -1.95
C ARG A 317 8.35 10.31 -3.29
N ALA A 318 7.55 9.57 -4.07
CA ALA A 318 7.91 9.15 -5.41
C ALA A 318 8.26 10.34 -6.29
N ASP A 319 7.45 11.40 -6.23
CA ASP A 319 7.70 12.67 -6.95
C ASP A 319 9.06 13.28 -6.60
N LEU A 320 9.33 13.46 -5.29
CA LEU A 320 10.63 13.96 -4.81
C LEU A 320 11.82 13.07 -5.22
N THR A 321 11.63 11.75 -5.21
CA THR A 321 12.66 10.79 -5.61
C THR A 321 12.93 10.89 -7.11
N CYS A 322 11.89 10.94 -7.94
CA CYS A 322 12.03 11.10 -9.39
C CYS A 322 12.75 12.42 -9.74
N GLU A 323 12.33 13.52 -9.12
CA GLU A 323 13.01 14.82 -9.32
C GLU A 323 14.50 14.77 -8.94
N TYR A 324 14.82 14.14 -7.80
CA TYR A 324 16.20 14.01 -7.36
C TYR A 324 17.03 13.16 -8.34
N VAL A 325 16.50 12.00 -8.77
CA VAL A 325 17.20 11.10 -9.71
C VAL A 325 17.43 11.80 -11.05
N CYS A 326 16.45 12.50 -11.58
CA CYS A 326 16.62 13.28 -12.83
C CYS A 326 17.69 14.36 -12.68
N ARG A 327 17.69 15.10 -11.57
CA ARG A 327 18.74 16.10 -11.30
C ARG A 327 20.13 15.48 -11.13
N LEU A 328 20.21 14.30 -10.52
CA LEU A 328 21.47 13.56 -10.36
C LEU A 328 22.03 13.14 -11.73
N ILE A 329 21.20 12.53 -12.58
CA ILE A 329 21.61 12.11 -13.93
C ILE A 329 22.08 13.32 -14.74
N ASN A 330 21.30 14.41 -14.77
CA ASN A 330 21.70 15.66 -15.45
C ASN A 330 23.02 16.24 -14.92
N LEU A 331 23.28 16.12 -13.60
CA LEU A 331 24.54 16.56 -13.01
C LEU A 331 25.70 15.66 -13.45
N MET A 332 25.48 14.34 -13.54
CA MET A 332 26.48 13.39 -14.02
C MET A 332 26.86 13.72 -15.46
N ASP A 333 25.88 13.92 -16.33
CA ASP A 333 26.09 14.30 -17.74
C ASP A 333 26.86 15.62 -17.84
N LYS A 334 26.43 16.65 -17.11
CA LYS A 334 27.11 17.96 -17.11
C LYS A 334 28.57 17.87 -16.66
N LYS A 335 28.89 16.94 -15.74
CA LYS A 335 30.26 16.76 -15.22
C LYS A 335 31.07 15.71 -16.00
N GLY A 336 30.50 15.04 -16.99
CA GLY A 336 31.14 13.95 -17.71
C GLY A 336 31.47 12.75 -16.83
N VAL A 337 30.65 12.48 -15.80
CA VAL A 337 30.88 11.41 -14.83
C VAL A 337 30.00 10.23 -15.16
N SER A 338 30.60 9.06 -15.40
CA SER A 338 29.89 7.83 -15.75
C SER A 338 29.39 7.00 -14.56
N CYS A 339 29.90 7.26 -13.36
CA CYS A 339 29.58 6.48 -12.17
C CYS A 339 29.34 7.37 -10.95
N CYS A 340 28.26 7.12 -10.23
CA CYS A 340 27.91 7.76 -8.97
C CYS A 340 27.37 6.71 -8.00
N LYS A 341 27.94 6.65 -6.78
CA LYS A 341 27.44 5.73 -5.73
C LYS A 341 27.49 6.40 -4.36
N PRO A 342 26.51 6.15 -3.47
CA PRO A 342 26.61 6.54 -2.08
C PRO A 342 27.76 5.79 -1.40
N ILE A 343 28.59 6.52 -0.67
CA ILE A 343 29.72 5.95 0.09
C ILE A 343 29.33 5.98 1.57
N GLU A 344 29.55 4.85 2.24
CA GLU A 344 29.44 4.77 3.68
C GLU A 344 30.76 5.23 4.31
N LEU A 345 30.73 6.42 4.90
CA LEU A 345 31.93 6.99 5.52
C LEU A 345 32.12 6.55 6.97
N SER A 346 31.02 6.34 7.72
CA SER A 346 31.01 5.82 9.10
C SER A 346 29.59 5.62 9.60
N LEU A 347 29.35 4.56 10.39
CA LEU A 347 28.09 4.34 11.11
C LEU A 347 27.85 5.36 12.23
N ILE A 348 28.86 6.13 12.63
CA ILE A 348 28.80 7.10 13.74
C ILE A 348 28.03 8.38 13.33
N HIS A 349 27.79 8.61 12.05
CA HIS A 349 27.11 9.81 11.54
C HIS A 349 25.64 9.58 11.15
N ILE A 350 25.06 8.49 11.60
CA ILE A 350 23.61 8.22 11.48
C ILE A 350 22.90 8.52 12.86
#